data_186632a54dd98adb7a9b57cba7b34a85
#
_entry.id   186632a54dd98adb7a9b57cba7b34a85
#
_cell.length_a   1.000
_cell.length_b   1.000
_cell.length_c   1.000
_cell.angle_alpha   90.00
_cell.angle_beta   90.00
_cell.angle_gamma   90.00
#
_symmetry.space_group_name_H-M   'P 1'
#
loop_
_entity.id
_entity.type
_entity.pdbx_description
1 polymer ?
#
loop_
_entity_poly.entity_id
_entity_poly.type
_entity_poly.pdbx_seq_one_letter_code
_entity_poly.pdbx_strand_id
1 'polypeptide(L)'
;DGCTGLLAAHGAEWFAAWAQRLARFDAAVTGLSRLRVFCHGADSLVEHSACFAHDPGKILMDGSGAGLTGAGLADALRNRGFELEMVCGDMVLAMTSPCDADGALDRLADALREIDAAASGITPAKATGHPAPPAKRYTPLPGRWSCPPSPAPWPARRAASPQSSSGPIRRGCP
;
A
#
# COMPACT_ATOMS: atom_id res chain seq x y z
N ASP A 1 20.95 9.49 -4.97
CA ASP A 1 20.62 10.62 -5.88
C ASP A 1 19.77 10.20 -7.09
N GLY A 2 19.93 8.98 -7.66
CA GLY A 2 19.17 8.53 -8.83
C GLY A 2 17.66 8.47 -8.60
N CYS A 3 17.22 7.78 -7.54
CA CYS A 3 15.78 7.67 -7.22
C CYS A 3 15.13 9.02 -6.95
N THR A 4 15.83 9.91 -6.22
CA THR A 4 15.31 11.25 -5.91
C THR A 4 15.18 12.10 -7.19
N GLY A 5 16.15 11.98 -8.11
CA GLY A 5 16.09 12.66 -9.40
C GLY A 5 14.94 12.17 -10.28
N LEU A 6 14.71 10.87 -10.35
CA LEU A 6 13.61 10.27 -11.08
C LEU A 6 12.25 10.70 -10.52
N LEU A 7 12.10 10.67 -9.18
CA LEU A 7 10.87 11.12 -8.52
C LEU A 7 10.63 12.62 -8.73
N ALA A 8 11.67 13.44 -8.72
CA ALA A 8 11.52 14.86 -9.00
C ALA A 8 11.08 15.14 -10.45
N ALA A 9 11.55 14.34 -11.40
CA ALA A 9 11.24 14.50 -12.81
C ALA A 9 9.88 13.90 -13.21
N HIS A 10 9.53 12.74 -12.68
CA HIS A 10 8.41 11.92 -13.16
C HIS A 10 7.40 11.53 -12.07
N GLY A 11 7.69 11.81 -10.78
CA GLY A 11 6.90 11.30 -9.67
C GLY A 11 5.43 11.69 -9.76
N ALA A 12 5.10 12.91 -10.11
CA ALA A 12 3.72 13.37 -10.21
C ALA A 12 2.92 12.55 -11.24
N GLU A 13 3.50 12.30 -12.40
CA GLU A 13 2.88 11.50 -13.46
C GLU A 13 2.72 10.03 -13.04
N TRP A 14 3.79 9.43 -12.50
CA TRP A 14 3.79 8.03 -12.09
C TRP A 14 2.78 7.74 -10.98
N PHE A 15 2.72 8.61 -9.96
CA PHE A 15 1.75 8.47 -8.88
C PHE A 15 0.32 8.71 -9.35
N ALA A 16 0.08 9.62 -10.27
CA ALA A 16 -1.24 9.82 -10.85
C ALA A 16 -1.70 8.59 -11.66
N ALA A 17 -0.83 8.02 -12.49
CA ALA A 17 -1.12 6.80 -13.24
C ALA A 17 -1.36 5.60 -12.30
N TRP A 18 -0.56 5.46 -11.24
CA TRP A 18 -0.72 4.43 -10.23
C TRP A 18 -2.05 4.56 -9.48
N ALA A 19 -2.44 5.76 -9.07
CA ALA A 19 -3.73 6.01 -8.43
C ALA A 19 -4.90 5.59 -9.34
N GLN A 20 -4.80 5.85 -10.63
CA GLN A 20 -5.82 5.40 -11.59
C GLN A 20 -5.88 3.87 -11.71
N ARG A 21 -4.71 3.19 -11.68
CA ARG A 21 -4.65 1.72 -11.66
C ARG A 21 -5.29 1.14 -10.41
N LEU A 22 -5.03 1.73 -9.24
CA LEU A 22 -5.67 1.34 -7.98
C LEU A 22 -7.18 1.54 -8.03
N ALA A 23 -7.67 2.67 -8.54
CA ALA A 23 -9.11 2.90 -8.68
C ALA A 23 -9.81 1.88 -9.61
N ARG A 24 -9.14 1.45 -10.69
CA ARG A 24 -9.66 0.36 -11.53
C ARG A 24 -9.67 -0.98 -10.80
N PHE A 25 -8.61 -1.28 -10.06
CA PHE A 25 -8.54 -2.46 -9.21
C PHE A 25 -9.69 -2.48 -8.19
N ASP A 26 -9.95 -1.38 -7.49
CA ASP A 26 -11.02 -1.25 -6.52
C ASP A 26 -12.39 -1.57 -7.14
N ALA A 27 -12.67 -1.00 -8.30
CA ALA A 27 -13.89 -1.28 -9.04
C ALA A 27 -13.98 -2.77 -9.43
N ALA A 28 -12.85 -3.36 -9.80
CA ALA A 28 -12.79 -4.74 -10.27
C ALA A 28 -13.02 -5.77 -9.15
N VAL A 29 -12.64 -5.48 -7.91
CA VAL A 29 -12.79 -6.40 -6.76
C VAL A 29 -14.07 -6.17 -5.96
N THR A 30 -14.90 -5.19 -6.33
CA THR A 30 -16.14 -4.86 -5.59
C THR A 30 -17.17 -6.00 -5.57
N GLY A 31 -17.13 -6.90 -6.54
CA GLY A 31 -18.11 -7.98 -6.67
C GLY A 31 -17.68 -9.34 -6.09
N LEU A 32 -16.56 -9.40 -5.36
CA LEU A 32 -16.11 -10.64 -4.74
C LEU A 32 -17.08 -11.06 -3.63
N SER A 33 -17.39 -12.35 -3.55
CA SER A 33 -18.39 -12.92 -2.65
C SER A 33 -17.79 -13.79 -1.52
N ARG A 34 -16.60 -14.31 -1.74
CA ARG A 34 -15.88 -15.22 -0.84
C ARG A 34 -14.58 -14.66 -0.33
N LEU A 35 -13.83 -14.00 -1.21
CA LEU A 35 -12.64 -13.26 -0.81
C LEU A 35 -13.03 -11.86 -0.33
N ARG A 36 -12.27 -11.32 0.62
CA ARG A 36 -12.39 -9.93 1.05
C ARG A 36 -11.10 -9.19 0.77
N VAL A 37 -11.23 -7.99 0.22
CA VAL A 37 -10.10 -7.09 -0.01
C VAL A 37 -10.32 -5.84 0.82
N PHE A 38 -9.54 -5.68 1.88
CA PHE A 38 -9.70 -4.59 2.84
C PHE A 38 -9.20 -3.26 2.28
N CYS A 39 -9.92 -2.20 2.60
CA CYS A 39 -9.65 -0.83 2.15
C CYS A 39 -9.72 -0.64 0.63
N HIS A 40 -10.19 -1.64 -0.10
CA HIS A 40 -10.37 -1.64 -1.54
C HIS A 40 -11.78 -2.14 -1.88
N GLY A 41 -12.34 -1.68 -2.98
CA GLY A 41 -13.69 -2.04 -3.37
C GLY A 41 -14.74 -1.58 -2.36
N ALA A 42 -15.73 -2.45 -2.10
CA ALA A 42 -16.83 -2.16 -1.18
C ALA A 42 -16.46 -2.25 0.31
N ASP A 43 -15.34 -2.89 0.64
CA ASP A 43 -14.92 -3.16 2.03
C ASP A 43 -13.92 -2.11 2.56
N SER A 44 -14.13 -0.84 2.27
CA SER A 44 -13.27 0.24 2.77
C SER A 44 -13.34 0.36 4.30
N LEU A 45 -12.29 -0.08 4.99
CA LEU A 45 -12.16 0.09 6.44
C LEU A 45 -12.04 1.55 6.88
N VAL A 46 -11.65 2.45 5.97
CA VAL A 46 -11.55 3.88 6.24
C VAL A 46 -12.93 4.48 6.43
N GLU A 47 -13.89 4.08 5.61
CA GLU A 47 -15.29 4.56 5.72
C GLU A 47 -15.97 4.06 7.00
N HIS A 48 -15.55 2.91 7.52
CA HIS A 48 -16.08 2.34 8.76
C HIS A 48 -15.34 2.80 10.02
N SER A 49 -14.50 3.80 9.93
CA SER A 49 -13.70 4.31 11.07
C SER A 49 -12.82 3.26 11.77
N ALA A 50 -12.57 2.13 11.12
CA ALA A 50 -11.77 1.05 11.70
C ALA A 50 -10.27 1.34 11.67
N CYS A 51 -9.81 2.24 10.79
CA CYS A 51 -8.43 2.70 10.75
C CYS A 51 -8.36 4.20 10.48
N PHE A 52 -7.35 4.84 11.03
CA PHE A 52 -7.12 6.29 10.86
C PHE A 52 -6.69 6.66 9.45
N ALA A 53 -5.82 5.85 8.87
CA ALA A 53 -5.30 6.05 7.53
C ALA A 53 -4.86 4.70 6.95
N HIS A 54 -4.84 4.62 5.63
CA HIS A 54 -4.46 3.45 4.88
C HIS A 54 -3.52 3.86 3.73
N ASP A 55 -2.49 3.05 3.51
CA ASP A 55 -1.63 3.16 2.33
C ASP A 55 -2.31 2.39 1.17
N PRO A 56 -2.82 3.07 0.14
CA PRO A 56 -3.53 2.41 -0.95
C PRO A 56 -2.66 1.45 -1.76
N GLY A 57 -1.34 1.55 -1.64
CA GLY A 57 -0.41 0.60 -2.25
C GLY A 57 -0.30 -0.74 -1.54
N LYS A 58 -0.89 -0.87 -0.35
CA LYS A 58 -0.90 -2.08 0.45
C LYS A 58 -2.27 -2.75 0.38
N ILE A 59 -2.34 -3.83 -0.38
CA ILE A 59 -3.58 -4.56 -0.62
C ILE A 59 -3.63 -5.75 0.33
N LEU A 60 -4.49 -5.66 1.34
CA LEU A 60 -4.73 -6.73 2.32
C LEU A 60 -5.92 -7.57 1.87
N MET A 61 -5.73 -8.89 1.78
CA MET A 61 -6.74 -9.84 1.31
C MET A 61 -6.95 -10.96 2.31
N ASP A 62 -8.21 -11.39 2.49
CA ASP A 62 -8.62 -12.48 3.37
C ASP A 62 -9.24 -13.61 2.55
N GLY A 63 -8.71 -14.82 2.72
CA GLY A 63 -9.16 -16.03 2.03
C GLY A 63 -10.16 -16.87 2.81
N SER A 64 -10.47 -16.53 4.06
CA SER A 64 -11.28 -17.37 4.96
C SER A 64 -12.68 -17.68 4.41
N GLY A 65 -13.33 -16.72 3.78
CA GLY A 65 -14.62 -16.90 3.12
C GLY A 65 -14.60 -17.86 1.93
N ALA A 66 -13.42 -18.04 1.31
CA ALA A 66 -13.17 -19.02 0.26
C ALA A 66 -12.69 -20.38 0.80
N GLY A 67 -12.62 -20.54 2.12
CA GLY A 67 -12.09 -21.74 2.75
C GLY A 67 -10.56 -21.85 2.67
N LEU A 68 -9.87 -20.79 2.35
CA LEU A 68 -8.42 -20.73 2.22
C LEU A 68 -7.79 -20.12 3.48
N THR A 69 -6.68 -20.70 3.91
CA THR A 69 -5.76 -20.03 4.82
C THR A 69 -4.95 -18.97 4.05
N GLY A 70 -4.32 -18.04 4.75
CA GLY A 70 -3.44 -17.07 4.09
C GLY A 70 -2.33 -17.75 3.27
N ALA A 71 -1.75 -18.84 3.76
CA ALA A 71 -0.79 -19.64 3.00
C ALA A 71 -1.41 -20.24 1.73
N GLY A 72 -2.62 -20.79 1.83
CA GLY A 72 -3.34 -21.32 0.67
C GLY A 72 -3.68 -20.26 -0.36
N LEU A 73 -4.09 -19.08 0.08
CA LEU A 73 -4.34 -17.94 -0.82
C LEU A 73 -3.02 -17.46 -1.47
N ALA A 74 -1.93 -17.39 -0.70
CA ALA A 74 -0.62 -17.02 -1.24
C ALA A 74 -0.16 -18.01 -2.31
N ASP A 75 -0.30 -19.32 -2.08
CA ASP A 75 0.06 -20.34 -3.06
C ASP A 75 -0.83 -20.25 -4.32
N ALA A 76 -2.13 -20.01 -4.15
CA ALA A 76 -3.05 -19.84 -5.27
C ALA A 76 -2.69 -18.63 -6.14
N LEU A 77 -2.24 -17.54 -5.53
CA LEU A 77 -1.76 -16.34 -6.22
C LEU A 77 -0.37 -16.55 -6.82
N ARG A 78 0.54 -17.25 -6.13
CA ARG A 78 1.88 -17.58 -6.65
C ARG A 78 1.79 -18.44 -7.92
N ASN A 79 0.88 -19.40 -7.96
CA ASN A 79 0.64 -20.22 -9.15
C ASN A 79 0.11 -19.40 -10.35
N ARG A 80 -0.31 -18.15 -10.11
CA ARG A 80 -0.73 -17.18 -11.11
C ARG A 80 0.31 -16.07 -11.36
N GLY A 81 1.51 -16.24 -10.80
CA GLY A 81 2.64 -15.33 -10.99
C GLY A 81 2.68 -14.13 -10.07
N PHE A 82 1.99 -14.18 -8.92
CA PHE A 82 2.03 -13.11 -7.92
C PHE A 82 2.81 -13.54 -6.68
N GLU A 83 3.90 -12.86 -6.37
CA GLU A 83 4.57 -12.95 -5.08
C GLU A 83 4.01 -11.90 -4.12
N LEU A 84 3.78 -12.33 -2.88
CA LEU A 84 3.18 -11.49 -1.85
C LEU A 84 4.23 -11.10 -0.81
N GLU A 85 4.02 -9.95 -0.20
CA GLU A 85 4.93 -9.41 0.82
C GLU A 85 4.86 -10.22 2.12
N MET A 86 3.65 -10.57 2.55
CA MET A 86 3.44 -11.18 3.86
C MET A 86 2.21 -12.09 3.88
N VAL A 87 2.29 -13.12 4.71
CA VAL A 87 1.17 -13.98 5.10
C VAL A 87 1.00 -13.89 6.61
N CYS A 88 -0.22 -13.64 7.08
CA CYS A 88 -0.55 -13.59 8.51
C CYS A 88 -1.92 -14.22 8.78
N GLY A 89 -1.95 -15.41 9.39
CA GLY A 89 -3.18 -16.16 9.63
C GLY A 89 -3.90 -16.50 8.32
N ASP A 90 -5.12 -15.99 8.17
CA ASP A 90 -5.93 -16.18 6.96
C ASP A 90 -5.76 -15.05 5.95
N MET A 91 -4.89 -14.10 6.25
CA MET A 91 -4.68 -12.89 5.44
C MET A 91 -3.34 -12.91 4.71
N VAL A 92 -3.32 -12.22 3.58
CA VAL A 92 -2.12 -11.96 2.79
C VAL A 92 -2.02 -10.49 2.44
N LEU A 93 -0.80 -9.99 2.30
CA LEU A 93 -0.51 -8.60 1.93
C LEU A 93 0.26 -8.56 0.63
N ALA A 94 -0.26 -7.83 -0.35
CA ALA A 94 0.47 -7.42 -1.54
C ALA A 94 0.93 -5.97 -1.40
N MET A 95 2.15 -5.69 -1.86
CA MET A 95 2.67 -4.34 -2.02
C MET A 95 2.68 -3.97 -3.49
N THR A 96 2.24 -2.75 -3.78
CA THR A 96 2.24 -2.20 -5.13
C THR A 96 2.99 -0.88 -5.17
N SER A 97 3.39 -0.48 -6.35
CA SER A 97 4.15 0.75 -6.57
C SER A 97 3.81 1.41 -7.91
N PRO A 98 4.17 2.68 -8.09
CA PRO A 98 4.08 3.34 -9.40
C PRO A 98 4.89 2.64 -10.51
N CYS A 99 5.90 1.85 -10.15
CA CYS A 99 6.81 1.18 -11.09
C CYS A 99 6.37 -0.24 -11.45
N ASP A 100 5.23 -0.72 -10.94
CA ASP A 100 4.71 -2.02 -11.34
C ASP A 100 4.35 -2.03 -12.82
N ALA A 101 4.52 -3.19 -13.45
CA ALA A 101 4.22 -3.38 -14.85
C ALA A 101 2.76 -3.03 -15.17
N ASP A 102 2.53 -2.47 -16.33
CA ASP A 102 1.18 -2.17 -16.81
C ASP A 102 0.32 -3.44 -16.83
N GLY A 103 -0.93 -3.30 -16.37
CA GLY A 103 -1.87 -4.40 -16.24
C GLY A 103 -1.60 -5.36 -15.08
N ALA A 104 -0.59 -5.14 -14.22
CA ALA A 104 -0.33 -6.02 -13.08
C ALA A 104 -1.52 -6.07 -12.11
N LEU A 105 -2.12 -4.93 -11.78
CA LEU A 105 -3.29 -4.84 -10.91
C LEU A 105 -4.54 -5.42 -11.58
N ASP A 106 -4.71 -5.25 -12.88
CA ASP A 106 -5.82 -5.83 -13.63
C ASP A 106 -5.73 -7.36 -13.58
N ARG A 107 -4.54 -7.94 -13.83
CA ARG A 107 -4.31 -9.40 -13.70
C ARG A 107 -4.51 -9.90 -12.26
N LEU A 108 -4.14 -9.11 -11.24
CA LEU A 108 -4.40 -9.46 -9.85
C LEU A 108 -5.90 -9.53 -9.57
N ALA A 109 -6.67 -8.55 -10.04
CA ALA A 109 -8.12 -8.55 -9.89
C ALA A 109 -8.76 -9.77 -10.60
N ASP A 110 -8.30 -10.13 -11.80
CA ASP A 110 -8.77 -11.30 -12.51
C ASP A 110 -8.44 -12.61 -11.76
N ALA A 111 -7.22 -12.73 -11.24
CA ALA A 111 -6.81 -13.86 -10.42
C ALA A 111 -7.68 -14.02 -9.16
N LEU A 112 -8.00 -12.90 -8.49
CA LEU A 112 -8.88 -12.91 -7.32
C LEU A 112 -10.30 -13.34 -7.69
N ARG A 113 -10.85 -12.86 -8.81
CA ARG A 113 -12.17 -13.29 -9.28
C ARG A 113 -12.22 -14.78 -9.62
N GLU A 114 -11.17 -15.32 -10.25
CA GLU A 114 -11.07 -16.74 -10.53
C GLU A 114 -11.06 -17.59 -9.26
N ILE A 115 -10.29 -17.16 -8.24
CA ILE A 115 -10.21 -17.84 -6.96
C ILE A 115 -11.56 -17.76 -6.24
N ASP A 116 -12.19 -16.60 -6.23
CA ASP A 116 -13.51 -16.36 -5.65
C ASP A 116 -14.58 -17.24 -6.27
N ALA A 117 -14.60 -17.31 -7.60
CA ALA A 117 -15.53 -18.14 -8.37
C ALA A 117 -15.31 -19.65 -8.12
N ALA A 118 -14.05 -20.09 -8.06
CA ALA A 118 -13.69 -21.47 -7.78
C ALA A 118 -14.08 -21.91 -6.35
N ALA A 119 -14.18 -20.97 -5.42
CA ALA A 119 -14.61 -21.20 -4.04
C ALA A 119 -16.14 -21.33 -3.89
N SER A 120 -16.92 -21.17 -4.95
CA SER A 120 -18.37 -21.32 -4.93
C SER A 120 -18.74 -22.74 -4.48
N GLY A 121 -19.51 -22.83 -3.36
CA GLY A 121 -19.90 -24.14 -2.78
C GLY A 121 -18.96 -24.64 -1.66
N ILE A 122 -17.85 -23.98 -1.39
CA ILE A 122 -16.98 -24.31 -0.27
C ILE A 122 -17.58 -23.71 1.02
N THR A 123 -17.61 -24.50 2.09
CA THR A 123 -17.97 -24.00 3.42
C THR A 123 -16.84 -23.08 3.90
N PRO A 124 -17.14 -21.83 4.33
CA PRO A 124 -16.12 -20.93 4.86
C PRO A 124 -15.32 -21.59 5.97
N ALA A 125 -14.00 -21.45 5.95
CA ALA A 125 -13.18 -21.85 7.06
C ALA A 125 -13.58 -20.98 8.28
N LYS A 126 -13.62 -21.60 9.47
CA LYS A 126 -13.78 -20.83 10.69
C LYS A 126 -12.57 -19.90 10.80
N ALA A 127 -12.82 -18.60 10.76
CA ALA A 127 -11.75 -17.61 10.88
C ALA A 127 -10.87 -17.96 12.09
N THR A 128 -9.60 -18.26 11.83
CA THR A 128 -8.61 -18.48 12.88
C THR A 128 -8.12 -17.13 13.38
N GLY A 129 -9.07 -16.32 13.87
CA GLY A 129 -8.72 -15.04 14.46
C GLY A 129 -7.63 -15.29 15.50
N HIS A 130 -6.41 -14.91 15.20
CA HIS A 130 -5.36 -14.84 16.19
C HIS A 130 -5.73 -13.66 17.07
N PRO A 131 -6.16 -13.90 18.34
CA PRO A 131 -6.30 -12.81 19.26
C PRO A 131 -4.95 -12.09 19.28
N ALA A 132 -4.95 -10.80 19.00
CA ALA A 132 -3.75 -10.00 19.16
C ALA A 132 -3.18 -10.33 20.55
N PRO A 133 -1.92 -10.72 20.67
CA PRO A 133 -1.35 -11.00 21.97
C PRO A 133 -1.60 -9.76 22.84
N PRO A 134 -2.00 -9.94 24.10
CA PRO A 134 -2.28 -8.81 24.98
C PRO A 134 -1.08 -7.87 24.92
N ALA A 135 -1.32 -6.60 24.62
CA ALA A 135 -0.27 -5.61 24.52
C ALA A 135 0.55 -5.66 25.83
N LYS A 136 1.73 -6.23 25.76
CA LYS A 136 2.66 -6.20 26.90
C LYS A 136 2.99 -4.74 27.09
N ARG A 137 2.54 -4.16 28.21
CA ARG A 137 2.92 -2.81 28.59
C ARG A 137 4.45 -2.81 28.64
N TYR A 138 5.08 -2.11 27.72
CA TYR A 138 6.51 -1.98 27.72
C TYR A 138 6.87 -1.14 28.95
N THR A 139 7.40 -1.79 29.97
CA THR A 139 7.99 -1.07 31.10
C THR A 139 9.29 -0.49 30.56
N PRO A 140 9.48 0.83 30.53
CA PRO A 140 10.77 1.39 30.15
C PRO A 140 11.83 0.75 31.03
N LEU A 141 12.92 0.27 30.45
CA LEU A 141 14.06 -0.21 31.21
C LEU A 141 14.47 0.87 32.21
N PRO A 142 14.58 0.56 33.51
CA PRO A 142 15.00 1.54 34.50
C PRO A 142 16.41 1.99 34.14
N GLY A 143 16.58 3.26 33.86
CA GLY A 143 17.87 3.92 33.69
C GLY A 143 18.32 4.09 32.24
N ARG A 144 18.21 5.31 31.75
CA ARG A 144 18.99 5.92 30.68
C ARG A 144 18.62 5.64 29.22
N TRP A 145 17.38 5.77 28.86
CA TRP A 145 17.06 6.38 27.59
C TRP A 145 16.15 7.57 27.84
N SER A 146 16.71 8.64 28.43
CA SER A 146 16.14 9.96 28.20
C SER A 146 16.34 10.22 26.73
N CYS A 147 15.26 10.15 25.97
CA CYS A 147 15.24 10.71 24.63
C CYS A 147 15.82 12.11 24.74
N PRO A 148 16.89 12.46 24.00
CA PRO A 148 17.32 13.85 23.98
C PRO A 148 16.09 14.68 23.61
N PRO A 149 15.89 15.87 24.22
CA PRO A 149 14.78 16.73 23.85
C PRO A 149 14.76 16.81 22.33
N SER A 150 13.58 16.57 21.72
CA SER A 150 13.42 16.67 20.27
C SER A 150 14.19 17.88 19.79
N PRO A 151 15.09 17.73 18.81
CA PRO A 151 15.75 18.91 18.25
C PRO A 151 14.64 19.89 17.90
N ALA A 152 14.86 21.16 18.25
CA ALA A 152 13.91 22.23 18.00
C ALA A 152 13.34 22.06 16.58
N PRO A 153 12.05 22.30 16.36
CA PRO A 153 11.44 22.11 15.05
C PRO A 153 12.33 22.80 14.02
N TRP A 154 12.65 22.07 12.97
CA TRP A 154 13.50 22.57 11.88
C TRP A 154 12.99 23.95 11.50
N PRO A 155 13.84 25.00 11.51
CA PRO A 155 13.41 26.33 11.09
C PRO A 155 12.82 26.16 9.68
N ALA A 156 11.56 26.58 9.54
CA ALA A 156 10.89 26.57 8.25
C ALA A 156 11.85 27.25 7.26
N ARG A 157 12.30 26.51 6.25
CA ARG A 157 13.13 27.09 5.19
C ARG A 157 12.34 28.25 4.64
N ARG A 158 12.83 29.47 4.88
CA ARG A 158 12.30 30.65 4.19
C ARG A 158 12.43 30.35 2.71
N ALA A 159 11.30 30.37 2.00
CA ALA A 159 11.31 30.33 0.56
C ALA A 159 12.26 31.43 0.09
N ALA A 160 13.35 31.05 -0.55
CA ALA A 160 14.22 32.02 -1.19
C ALA A 160 13.41 32.69 -2.28
N SER A 161 13.12 33.96 -2.10
CA SER A 161 12.52 34.78 -3.15
C SER A 161 13.43 34.71 -4.37
N PRO A 162 12.90 34.50 -5.59
CA PRO A 162 13.73 34.56 -6.78
C PRO A 162 14.32 35.96 -6.87
N GLN A 163 15.62 36.07 -6.65
CA GLN A 163 16.33 37.31 -6.95
C GLN A 163 16.31 37.48 -8.47
N SER A 164 15.59 38.49 -8.94
CA SER A 164 15.69 38.99 -10.30
C SER A 164 17.09 39.52 -10.54
N SER A 165 17.95 38.71 -11.11
CA SER A 165 19.26 39.16 -11.61
C SER A 165 19.07 39.82 -12.97
N SER A 166 18.68 41.11 -12.96
CA SER A 166 18.88 41.98 -14.10
C SER A 166 20.31 42.53 -14.04
N GLY A 167 21.24 41.76 -14.52
CA GLY A 167 22.62 42.24 -14.78
C GLY A 167 22.74 42.66 -16.25
N PRO A 168 23.45 43.78 -16.57
CA PRO A 168 23.52 44.28 -17.93
C PRO A 168 24.41 43.40 -18.80
N ILE A 169 23.88 43.07 -19.99
CA ILE A 169 24.64 42.42 -21.08
C ILE A 169 25.72 43.35 -21.53
N ARG A 170 26.98 43.09 -21.23
CA ARG A 170 28.11 43.71 -21.86
C ARG A 170 28.34 43.09 -23.26
N ARG A 171 28.00 43.84 -24.30
CA ARG A 171 28.46 43.57 -25.64
C ARG A 171 29.93 43.96 -25.71
N GLY A 172 30.75 43.11 -26.19
CA GLY A 172 32.15 43.40 -26.54
C GLY A 172 32.58 42.47 -27.65
N CYS A 173 32.66 43.02 -28.84
CA CYS A 173 33.50 42.57 -29.96
C CYS A 173 34.90 43.17 -29.79
N PRO A 174 35.88 42.77 -30.56
CA PRO A 174 35.85 42.23 -31.95
C PRO A 174 36.30 40.77 -32.06
#